data_d085ae8231459e4bfac8ca24ff11c3c3
#
_entry.id   d085ae8231459e4bfac8ca24ff11c3c3
#
_cell.length_a   1.000
_cell.length_b   1.000
_cell.length_c   1.000
_cell.angle_alpha   90.00
_cell.angle_beta   90.00
_cell.angle_gamma   90.00
#
_symmetry.space_group_name_H-M   'P 1'
#
loop_
_entity.id
_entity.type
_entity.pdbx_description
1 polymer ?
#
loop_
_entity_poly.entity_id
_entity_poly.type
_entity_poly.pdbx_seq_one_letter_code
_entity_poly.pdbx_strand_id
1 'polypeptide(L)'
;MKRLFIVYNPRSSHYEQVKRDVIDRLRDLRGVLVGKFEVAPTNVDDNAKRLAKVLSSGDLVIAAGGDGTANIAINGIMLSRAQNVKFGVIGYGNFNDVARTFGNLKLDDILKGHVKRVYPLECKINGKHWRFGMCYFTLGMFAEACACFDAPKTRKTLRKGGRKTIFSLLTLAKWWFKNHRRNFLPEAFVLGDSSEDFMECKNVSDYMAVNGRSVAKIMKGSDWYLKDGAFLSMTGQMTKFRKLVPMMLKSMFKRVPGTESDYDCIVFPKATKVMVQAEGEYKMISGVRTVEIAKVGKPLLVVAK
;
A
#
# COMPACT_ATOMS: atom_id res chain seq x y z
N MET A 1 -11.88 -18.48 23.86
CA MET A 1 -11.82 -17.03 24.12
C MET A 1 -11.32 -16.33 22.85
N LYS A 2 -12.05 -15.33 22.32
CA LYS A 2 -11.59 -14.59 21.15
C LYS A 2 -10.40 -13.72 21.54
N ARG A 3 -9.29 -13.80 20.81
CA ARG A 3 -8.11 -12.96 21.02
C ARG A 3 -8.08 -11.87 19.98
N LEU A 4 -7.94 -10.62 20.42
CA LEU A 4 -7.93 -9.43 19.58
C LEU A 4 -6.59 -8.71 19.78
N PHE A 5 -5.93 -8.35 18.68
CA PHE A 5 -4.72 -7.54 18.70
C PHE A 5 -4.97 -6.17 18.09
N ILE A 6 -4.57 -5.11 18.79
CA ILE A 6 -4.52 -3.76 18.23
C ILE A 6 -3.09 -3.45 17.83
N VAL A 7 -2.90 -3.10 16.56
CA VAL A 7 -1.64 -2.57 16.03
C VAL A 7 -1.78 -1.06 15.87
N TYR A 8 -0.95 -0.29 16.56
CA TYR A 8 -0.98 1.17 16.56
C TYR A 8 0.40 1.78 16.72
N ASN A 9 0.55 3.04 16.29
CA ASN A 9 1.79 3.79 16.43
C ASN A 9 1.61 4.91 17.47
N PRO A 10 2.24 4.80 18.67
CA PRO A 10 2.10 5.80 19.73
C PRO A 10 2.74 7.17 19.38
N ARG A 11 3.57 7.22 18.32
CA ARG A 11 4.18 8.46 17.81
C ARG A 11 3.41 9.10 16.67
N SER A 12 2.26 8.52 16.30
CA SER A 12 1.38 9.11 15.29
C SER A 12 0.78 10.43 15.79
N SER A 13 0.63 11.41 14.89
CA SER A 13 -0.08 12.66 15.20
C SER A 13 -1.55 12.46 15.57
N HIS A 14 -2.12 11.29 15.33
CA HIS A 14 -3.49 10.93 15.65
C HIS A 14 -3.58 9.91 16.80
N TYR A 15 -2.49 9.73 17.58
CA TYR A 15 -2.47 8.71 18.65
C TYR A 15 -3.55 8.92 19.70
N GLU A 16 -3.77 10.17 20.17
CA GLU A 16 -4.80 10.44 21.16
C GLU A 16 -6.21 10.09 20.66
N GLN A 17 -6.46 10.26 19.37
CA GLN A 17 -7.71 9.85 18.76
C GLN A 17 -7.82 8.31 18.72
N VAL A 18 -6.76 7.59 18.31
CA VAL A 18 -6.70 6.12 18.33
C VAL A 18 -6.93 5.59 19.75
N LYS A 19 -6.28 6.22 20.75
CA LYS A 19 -6.42 5.85 22.15
C LYS A 19 -7.89 5.92 22.59
N ARG A 20 -8.52 7.08 22.43
CA ARG A 20 -9.92 7.31 22.84
C ARG A 20 -10.90 6.43 22.07
N ASP A 21 -10.79 6.38 20.75
CA ASP A 21 -11.80 5.77 19.88
C ASP A 21 -11.67 4.25 19.77
N VAL A 22 -10.48 3.68 20.08
CA VAL A 22 -10.21 2.25 19.92
C VAL A 22 -9.64 1.63 21.21
N ILE A 23 -8.49 2.12 21.72
CA ILE A 23 -7.78 1.43 22.81
C ILE A 23 -8.59 1.43 24.11
N ASP A 24 -9.12 2.58 24.51
CA ASP A 24 -9.89 2.71 25.76
C ASP A 24 -11.22 1.97 25.65
N ARG A 25 -11.91 2.03 24.51
CA ARG A 25 -13.14 1.26 24.29
C ARG A 25 -12.95 -0.26 24.33
N LEU A 26 -11.79 -0.76 23.91
CA LEU A 26 -11.49 -2.20 23.95
C LEU A 26 -11.18 -2.72 25.36
N ARG A 27 -10.77 -1.85 26.30
CA ARG A 27 -10.59 -2.23 27.70
C ARG A 27 -11.90 -2.66 28.36
N ASP A 28 -13.01 -2.11 27.88
CA ASP A 28 -14.34 -2.34 28.46
C ASP A 28 -15.02 -3.60 27.90
N LEU A 29 -14.39 -4.27 26.92
CA LEU A 29 -14.93 -5.48 26.30
C LEU A 29 -14.75 -6.70 27.23
N ARG A 30 -15.85 -7.17 27.82
CA ARG A 30 -15.85 -8.41 28.63
C ARG A 30 -15.67 -9.65 27.75
N GLY A 31 -14.90 -10.62 28.22
CA GLY A 31 -14.73 -11.91 27.55
C GLY A 31 -13.81 -11.93 26.33
N VAL A 32 -13.10 -10.84 26.05
CA VAL A 32 -12.13 -10.72 24.96
C VAL A 32 -10.72 -10.50 25.54
N LEU A 33 -9.75 -11.30 25.11
CA LEU A 33 -8.34 -11.06 25.43
C LEU A 33 -7.78 -10.02 24.45
N VAL A 34 -7.47 -8.82 24.94
CA VAL A 34 -6.94 -7.74 24.13
C VAL A 34 -5.42 -7.66 24.24
N GLY A 35 -4.71 -7.99 23.15
CA GLY A 35 -3.28 -7.76 22.98
C GLY A 35 -3.01 -6.39 22.36
N LYS A 36 -1.93 -5.73 22.75
CA LYS A 36 -1.48 -4.47 22.20
C LYS A 36 -0.15 -4.67 21.49
N PHE A 37 -0.05 -4.22 20.25
CA PHE A 37 1.19 -4.20 19.49
C PHE A 37 1.53 -2.76 19.14
N GLU A 38 2.53 -2.23 19.82
CA GLU A 38 3.07 -0.91 19.56
C GLU A 38 4.11 -0.96 18.45
N VAL A 39 3.91 -0.13 17.43
CA VAL A 39 4.86 0.03 16.35
C VAL A 39 6.14 0.68 16.88
N ALA A 40 7.25 -0.06 16.84
CA ALA A 40 8.56 0.42 17.26
C ALA A 40 9.11 1.46 16.25
N PRO A 41 10.11 2.29 16.66
CA PRO A 41 10.80 3.25 15.79
C PRO A 41 11.77 2.59 14.80
N THR A 42 11.37 1.46 14.24
CA THR A 42 12.07 0.71 13.21
C THR A 42 11.27 0.72 11.90
N ASN A 43 11.80 0.07 10.88
CA ASN A 43 11.10 -0.02 9.58
C ASN A 43 9.85 -0.92 9.65
N VAL A 44 9.05 -0.89 8.59
CA VAL A 44 7.83 -1.69 8.44
C VAL A 44 8.14 -3.19 8.52
N ASP A 45 9.22 -3.64 7.88
CA ASP A 45 9.57 -5.05 7.75
C ASP A 45 9.92 -5.68 9.11
N ASP A 46 10.66 -4.95 9.96
CA ASP A 46 11.00 -5.42 11.32
C ASP A 46 9.76 -5.48 12.22
N ASN A 47 8.90 -4.47 12.15
CA ASN A 47 7.64 -4.48 12.89
C ASN A 47 6.72 -5.61 12.44
N ALA A 48 6.62 -5.88 11.14
CA ALA A 48 5.83 -6.98 10.59
C ALA A 48 6.36 -8.34 11.09
N LYS A 49 7.68 -8.57 11.07
CA LYS A 49 8.29 -9.79 11.61
C LYS A 49 8.05 -9.96 13.11
N ARG A 50 8.10 -8.87 13.90
CA ARG A 50 7.77 -8.90 15.33
C ARG A 50 6.30 -9.28 15.56
N LEU A 51 5.39 -8.69 14.79
CA LEU A 51 3.96 -9.00 14.86
C LEU A 51 3.70 -10.46 14.49
N ALA A 52 4.32 -10.96 13.42
CA ALA A 52 4.16 -12.34 12.96
C ALA A 52 4.50 -13.39 14.04
N LYS A 53 5.46 -13.08 14.94
CA LYS A 53 5.88 -13.99 16.02
C LYS A 53 4.89 -14.12 17.17
N VAL A 54 4.01 -13.12 17.35
CA VAL A 54 3.08 -13.07 18.49
C VAL A 54 1.65 -13.46 18.12
N LEU A 55 1.35 -13.58 16.81
CA LEU A 55 0.03 -13.97 16.34
C LEU A 55 -0.25 -15.46 16.53
N SER A 56 -1.49 -15.77 16.84
CA SER A 56 -2.02 -17.13 16.93
C SER A 56 -3.20 -17.32 15.98
N SER A 57 -3.47 -18.57 15.65
CA SER A 57 -4.59 -18.92 14.77
C SER A 57 -5.93 -18.43 15.33
N GLY A 58 -6.75 -17.84 14.46
CA GLY A 58 -8.06 -17.29 14.82
C GLY A 58 -8.03 -15.88 15.42
N ASP A 59 -6.87 -15.26 15.61
CA ASP A 59 -6.77 -13.87 16.09
C ASP A 59 -7.54 -12.89 15.18
N LEU A 60 -8.07 -11.83 15.79
CA LEU A 60 -8.53 -10.63 15.07
C LEU A 60 -7.50 -9.52 15.27
N VAL A 61 -6.83 -9.12 14.20
CA VAL A 61 -5.87 -8.03 14.20
C VAL A 61 -6.53 -6.77 13.70
N ILE A 62 -6.53 -5.70 14.49
CA ILE A 62 -7.07 -4.38 14.13
C ILE A 62 -5.91 -3.41 13.97
N ALA A 63 -5.67 -2.94 12.75
CA ALA A 63 -4.76 -1.85 12.50
C ALA A 63 -5.48 -0.52 12.73
N ALA A 64 -5.11 0.20 13.79
CA ALA A 64 -5.63 1.53 14.11
C ALA A 64 -4.57 2.59 13.80
N GLY A 65 -4.62 3.16 12.58
CA GLY A 65 -3.60 4.11 12.12
C GLY A 65 -3.72 4.47 10.65
N GLY A 66 -2.61 4.93 10.06
CA GLY A 66 -2.51 5.17 8.62
C GLY A 66 -2.08 3.91 7.84
N ASP A 67 -1.82 4.10 6.53
CA ASP A 67 -1.44 3.01 5.62
C ASP A 67 -0.18 2.26 6.08
N GLY A 68 0.81 2.94 6.65
CA GLY A 68 2.00 2.28 7.22
C GLY A 68 1.67 1.31 8.37
N THR A 69 0.71 1.66 9.24
CA THR A 69 0.24 0.76 10.31
C THR A 69 -0.53 -0.44 9.73
N ALA A 70 -1.38 -0.19 8.73
CA ALA A 70 -2.10 -1.23 8.01
C ALA A 70 -1.13 -2.18 7.29
N ASN A 71 -0.09 -1.64 6.65
CA ASN A 71 0.93 -2.40 5.96
C ASN A 71 1.72 -3.32 6.93
N ILE A 72 2.09 -2.83 8.12
CA ILE A 72 2.71 -3.65 9.18
C ILE A 72 1.78 -4.82 9.54
N ALA A 73 0.50 -4.56 9.74
CA ALA A 73 -0.46 -5.59 10.14
C ALA A 73 -0.66 -6.64 9.03
N ILE A 74 -0.86 -6.22 7.79
CA ILE A 74 -1.00 -7.11 6.63
C ILE A 74 0.24 -7.99 6.49
N ASN A 75 1.44 -7.38 6.46
CA ASN A 75 2.68 -8.13 6.33
C ASN A 75 2.92 -9.07 7.53
N GLY A 76 2.61 -8.62 8.75
CA GLY A 76 2.71 -9.47 9.94
C GLY A 76 1.81 -10.71 9.87
N ILE A 77 0.57 -10.56 9.40
CA ILE A 77 -0.36 -11.67 9.22
C ILE A 77 0.12 -12.61 8.10
N MET A 78 0.52 -12.06 6.96
CA MET A 78 0.97 -12.87 5.82
C MET A 78 2.25 -13.65 6.10
N LEU A 79 3.18 -13.08 6.87
CA LEU A 79 4.44 -13.72 7.29
C LEU A 79 4.24 -14.72 8.46
N SER A 80 3.12 -14.64 9.19
CA SER A 80 2.87 -15.52 10.31
C SER A 80 2.53 -16.93 9.86
N ARG A 81 2.81 -17.93 10.74
CA ARG A 81 2.33 -19.32 10.59
C ARG A 81 0.89 -19.49 11.09
N ALA A 82 0.33 -18.47 11.72
CA ALA A 82 -1.04 -18.51 12.26
C ALA A 82 -2.07 -18.60 11.12
N GLN A 83 -3.08 -19.44 11.32
CA GLN A 83 -4.14 -19.66 10.35
C GLN A 83 -5.43 -18.91 10.76
N ASN A 84 -6.26 -18.58 9.78
CA ASN A 84 -7.56 -17.94 10.01
C ASN A 84 -7.47 -16.63 10.81
N VAL A 85 -6.34 -15.90 10.71
CA VAL A 85 -6.20 -14.58 11.31
C VAL A 85 -7.07 -13.61 10.51
N LYS A 86 -7.94 -12.88 11.22
CA LYS A 86 -8.81 -11.87 10.64
C LYS A 86 -8.15 -10.50 10.74
N PHE A 87 -8.34 -9.67 9.73
CA PHE A 87 -7.80 -8.33 9.65
C PHE A 87 -8.92 -7.29 9.60
N GLY A 88 -8.82 -6.27 10.43
CA GLY A 88 -9.64 -5.06 10.35
C GLY A 88 -8.76 -3.82 10.33
N VAL A 89 -9.22 -2.75 9.68
CA VAL A 89 -8.48 -1.49 9.62
C VAL A 89 -9.36 -0.30 9.94
N ILE A 90 -8.87 0.60 10.79
CA ILE A 90 -9.49 1.88 11.13
C ILE A 90 -8.50 2.98 10.74
N GLY A 91 -8.89 3.79 9.75
CA GLY A 91 -8.01 4.78 9.14
C GLY A 91 -7.91 6.07 9.94
N TYR A 92 -6.73 6.36 10.49
CA TYR A 92 -6.37 7.64 11.15
C TYR A 92 -5.23 8.38 10.45
N GLY A 93 -4.83 7.92 9.27
CA GLY A 93 -3.78 8.55 8.45
C GLY A 93 -4.30 9.64 7.50
N ASN A 94 -3.40 10.17 6.68
CA ASN A 94 -3.75 11.19 5.70
C ASN A 94 -4.37 10.61 4.42
N PHE A 95 -3.91 9.46 3.96
CA PHE A 95 -4.37 8.79 2.74
C PHE A 95 -5.43 7.73 3.05
N ASN A 96 -5.12 6.79 3.92
CA ASN A 96 -6.00 5.70 4.35
C ASN A 96 -6.52 4.85 3.18
N ASP A 97 -5.66 4.53 2.22
CA ASP A 97 -6.04 3.80 1.02
C ASP A 97 -6.56 2.40 1.35
N VAL A 98 -5.91 1.70 2.30
CA VAL A 98 -6.35 0.39 2.79
C VAL A 98 -7.72 0.51 3.47
N ALA A 99 -7.91 1.47 4.37
CA ALA A 99 -9.19 1.66 5.05
C ALA A 99 -10.32 2.03 4.08
N ARG A 100 -10.04 2.86 3.06
CA ARG A 100 -11.00 3.21 2.00
C ARG A 100 -11.39 2.00 1.16
N THR A 101 -10.44 1.12 0.87
CA THR A 101 -10.69 -0.11 0.11
C THR A 101 -11.70 -1.00 0.83
N PHE A 102 -11.68 -1.04 2.17
CA PHE A 102 -12.59 -1.86 2.98
C PHE A 102 -13.79 -1.11 3.58
N GLY A 103 -14.02 0.15 3.19
CA GLY A 103 -15.23 0.90 3.52
C GLY A 103 -15.14 1.81 4.75
N ASN A 104 -13.93 2.23 5.17
CA ASN A 104 -13.71 3.16 6.30
C ASN A 104 -14.43 2.70 7.57
N LEU A 105 -14.12 1.51 8.05
CA LEU A 105 -14.76 0.89 9.20
C LEU A 105 -14.49 1.64 10.51
N LYS A 106 -15.45 1.59 11.43
CA LYS A 106 -15.28 1.93 12.85
C LYS A 106 -15.08 0.65 13.66
N LEU A 107 -14.75 0.79 14.94
CA LEU A 107 -14.53 -0.37 15.82
C LEU A 107 -15.76 -1.31 15.86
N ASP A 108 -16.95 -0.74 15.99
CA ASP A 108 -18.18 -1.55 16.06
C ASP A 108 -18.47 -2.29 14.76
N ASP A 109 -18.15 -1.68 13.61
CA ASP A 109 -18.24 -2.35 12.30
C ASP A 109 -17.31 -3.57 12.26
N ILE A 110 -16.08 -3.45 12.80
CA ILE A 110 -15.11 -4.55 12.81
C ILE A 110 -15.55 -5.68 13.76
N LEU A 111 -16.07 -5.35 14.92
CA LEU A 111 -16.50 -6.35 15.90
C LEU A 111 -17.73 -7.16 15.45
N LYS A 112 -18.57 -6.57 14.60
CA LYS A 112 -19.82 -7.16 14.08
C LYS A 112 -19.72 -7.52 12.59
N GLY A 113 -18.66 -7.10 11.90
CA GLY A 113 -18.57 -7.14 10.45
C GLY A 113 -18.41 -8.53 9.86
N HIS A 114 -18.74 -8.62 8.57
CA HIS A 114 -18.56 -9.84 7.79
C HIS A 114 -17.12 -9.99 7.33
N VAL A 115 -16.67 -11.24 7.22
CA VAL A 115 -15.31 -11.56 6.77
C VAL A 115 -15.36 -11.90 5.28
N LYS A 116 -14.50 -11.24 4.50
CA LYS A 116 -14.28 -11.52 3.08
C LYS A 116 -12.87 -12.06 2.87
N ARG A 117 -12.72 -12.96 1.91
CA ARG A 117 -11.40 -13.37 1.42
C ARG A 117 -10.90 -12.35 0.43
N VAL A 118 -9.67 -11.89 0.62
CA VAL A 118 -9.03 -10.93 -0.28
C VAL A 118 -7.61 -11.39 -0.56
N TYR A 119 -7.10 -11.06 -1.73
CA TYR A 119 -5.82 -11.53 -2.23
C TYR A 119 -4.84 -10.36 -2.34
N PRO A 120 -3.86 -10.26 -1.43
CA PRO A 120 -2.79 -9.27 -1.53
C PRO A 120 -1.91 -9.50 -2.75
N LEU A 121 -1.18 -8.47 -3.14
CA LEU A 121 -0.04 -8.59 -4.04
C LEU A 121 1.22 -8.91 -3.23
N GLU A 122 2.12 -9.70 -3.79
CA GLU A 122 3.48 -9.87 -3.32
C GLU A 122 4.44 -9.16 -4.27
N CYS A 123 5.37 -8.41 -3.72
CA CYS A 123 6.50 -7.86 -4.45
C CYS A 123 7.78 -8.60 -4.05
N LYS A 124 8.50 -9.12 -5.04
CA LYS A 124 9.84 -9.69 -4.89
C LYS A 124 10.86 -8.82 -5.61
N ILE A 125 12.06 -8.73 -5.07
CA ILE A 125 13.18 -8.00 -5.65
C ILE A 125 14.35 -8.96 -5.80
N ASN A 126 14.83 -9.14 -7.02
CA ASN A 126 15.82 -10.13 -7.36
C ASN A 126 15.42 -11.54 -6.83
N GLY A 127 14.17 -11.95 -7.04
CA GLY A 127 13.61 -13.22 -6.60
C GLY A 127 13.35 -13.34 -5.09
N LYS A 128 13.72 -12.33 -4.27
CA LYS A 128 13.53 -12.35 -2.81
C LYS A 128 12.31 -11.56 -2.41
N HIS A 129 11.48 -12.15 -1.55
CA HIS A 129 10.34 -11.44 -0.96
C HIS A 129 10.78 -10.11 -0.36
N TRP A 130 10.10 -9.03 -0.77
CA TRP A 130 10.26 -7.72 -0.19
C TRP A 130 9.06 -7.36 0.68
N ARG A 131 7.81 -7.41 0.13
CA ARG A 131 6.63 -6.95 0.84
C ARG A 131 5.33 -7.46 0.22
N PHE A 132 4.29 -7.58 1.05
CA PHE A 132 2.90 -7.69 0.62
C PHE A 132 2.24 -6.33 0.59
N GLY A 133 1.37 -6.08 -0.40
CA GLY A 133 0.56 -4.86 -0.54
C GLY A 133 -0.90 -5.20 -0.85
N MET A 134 -1.82 -4.43 -0.30
CA MET A 134 -3.26 -4.65 -0.52
C MET A 134 -3.81 -3.81 -1.65
N CYS A 135 -3.37 -2.56 -1.75
CA CYS A 135 -3.95 -1.58 -2.66
C CYS A 135 -3.14 -1.40 -3.93
N TYR A 136 -1.83 -1.18 -3.81
CA TYR A 136 -0.98 -0.94 -4.97
C TYR A 136 0.52 -1.01 -4.66
N PHE A 137 1.28 -1.29 -5.71
CA PHE A 137 2.73 -1.06 -5.80
C PHE A 137 3.04 -0.07 -6.90
N THR A 138 4.06 0.77 -6.70
CA THR A 138 4.56 1.66 -7.75
C THR A 138 6.08 1.66 -7.83
N LEU A 139 6.61 1.87 -9.03
CA LEU A 139 8.02 2.08 -9.31
C LEU A 139 8.19 3.35 -10.14
N GLY A 140 9.37 3.95 -10.10
CA GLY A 140 9.71 5.08 -10.93
C GLY A 140 9.18 6.41 -10.40
N MET A 141 8.62 7.25 -11.27
CA MET A 141 8.22 8.62 -10.95
C MET A 141 7.19 8.70 -9.83
N PHE A 142 6.18 7.84 -9.81
CA PHE A 142 5.16 7.85 -8.77
C PHE A 142 5.72 7.50 -7.39
N ALA A 143 6.62 6.52 -7.32
CA ALA A 143 7.30 6.16 -6.08
C ALA A 143 8.18 7.31 -5.56
N GLU A 144 8.93 7.99 -6.44
CA GLU A 144 9.74 9.16 -6.08
C GLU A 144 8.89 10.39 -5.72
N ALA A 145 7.75 10.59 -6.37
CA ALA A 145 6.79 11.64 -6.00
C ALA A 145 6.26 11.43 -4.58
N CYS A 146 5.96 10.19 -4.19
CA CYS A 146 5.56 9.86 -2.83
C CYS A 146 6.65 10.24 -1.81
N ALA A 147 7.91 9.90 -2.10
CA ALA A 147 9.04 10.29 -1.26
C ALA A 147 9.19 11.82 -1.12
N CYS A 148 8.89 12.58 -2.17
CA CYS A 148 8.87 14.05 -2.12
C CYS A 148 7.81 14.58 -1.13
N PHE A 149 6.62 14.00 -1.09
CA PHE A 149 5.57 14.40 -0.13
C PHE A 149 5.96 14.10 1.31
N ASP A 150 6.71 13.04 1.54
CA ASP A 150 7.15 12.61 2.86
C ASP A 150 8.38 13.36 3.38
N ALA A 151 9.05 14.12 2.53
CA ALA A 151 10.19 14.92 2.94
C ALA A 151 9.80 15.88 4.09
N PRO A 152 10.64 16.02 5.15
CA PRO A 152 10.31 16.81 6.34
C PRO A 152 9.87 18.25 6.05
N LYS A 153 10.52 18.90 5.07
CA LYS A 153 10.18 20.26 4.63
C LYS A 153 8.77 20.31 4.02
N THR A 154 8.44 19.36 3.16
CA THR A 154 7.13 19.27 2.49
C THR A 154 6.04 18.97 3.51
N ARG A 155 6.25 18.00 4.40
CA ARG A 155 5.31 17.68 5.49
C ARG A 155 5.02 18.89 6.39
N LYS A 156 6.06 19.67 6.76
CA LYS A 156 5.89 20.88 7.58
C LYS A 156 5.03 21.94 6.88
N THR A 157 5.23 22.14 5.58
CA THR A 157 4.44 23.07 4.75
C THR A 157 2.99 22.62 4.62
N LEU A 158 2.77 21.34 4.33
CA LEU A 158 1.43 20.77 4.18
C LEU A 158 0.62 20.77 5.48
N ARG A 159 1.27 20.66 6.65
CA ARG A 159 0.61 20.74 7.96
C ARG A 159 0.14 22.16 8.31
N LYS A 160 0.86 23.19 7.87
CA LYS A 160 0.54 24.59 8.16
C LYS A 160 -0.59 25.19 7.30
N GLY A 161 -0.87 24.60 6.14
CA GLY A 161 -1.82 25.15 5.18
C GLY A 161 -3.25 24.62 5.36
N GLY A 162 -4.23 25.52 5.55
CA GLY A 162 -5.66 25.16 5.61
C GLY A 162 -6.23 24.57 4.31
N ARG A 163 -5.52 24.74 3.17
CA ARG A 163 -5.90 24.21 1.83
C ARG A 163 -4.96 23.09 1.39
N LYS A 164 -4.89 22.04 2.20
CA LYS A 164 -3.94 20.90 2.03
C LYS A 164 -3.89 20.30 0.62
N THR A 165 -5.03 20.18 -0.04
CA THR A 165 -5.11 19.58 -1.39
C THR A 165 -4.44 20.45 -2.45
N ILE A 166 -4.70 21.76 -2.45
CA ILE A 166 -4.12 22.69 -3.43
C ILE A 166 -2.60 22.77 -3.25
N PHE A 167 -2.12 22.90 -2.01
CA PHE A 167 -0.68 22.91 -1.72
C PHE A 167 -0.01 21.59 -2.11
N SER A 168 -0.69 20.46 -1.95
CA SER A 168 -0.18 19.16 -2.41
C SER A 168 -0.04 19.12 -3.92
N LEU A 169 -1.03 19.59 -4.66
CA LEU A 169 -1.00 19.64 -6.13
C LEU A 169 0.10 20.58 -6.65
N LEU A 170 0.24 21.77 -6.06
CA LEU A 170 1.31 22.71 -6.42
C LEU A 170 2.70 22.15 -6.11
N THR A 171 2.86 21.46 -4.98
CA THR A 171 4.12 20.81 -4.62
C THR A 171 4.46 19.70 -5.62
N LEU A 172 3.48 18.88 -6.00
CA LEU A 172 3.64 17.84 -7.00
C LEU A 172 3.99 18.43 -8.37
N ALA A 173 3.28 19.47 -8.80
CA ALA A 173 3.56 20.15 -10.06
C ALA A 173 4.99 20.70 -10.09
N LYS A 174 5.41 21.44 -9.04
CA LYS A 174 6.77 21.97 -8.92
C LYS A 174 7.82 20.87 -8.95
N TRP A 175 7.59 19.77 -8.21
CA TRP A 175 8.48 18.63 -8.21
C TRP A 175 8.55 17.99 -9.60
N TRP A 176 7.40 17.80 -10.28
CA TRP A 176 7.33 17.25 -11.63
C TRP A 176 8.08 18.10 -12.63
N PHE A 177 7.85 19.42 -12.68
CA PHE A 177 8.60 20.34 -13.57
C PHE A 177 10.11 20.26 -13.40
N LYS A 178 10.57 20.04 -12.16
CA LYS A 178 12.00 19.88 -11.87
C LYS A 178 12.55 18.53 -12.35
N ASN A 179 11.74 17.48 -12.35
CA ASN A 179 12.21 16.10 -12.50
C ASN A 179 11.72 15.39 -13.78
N HIS A 180 10.77 15.92 -14.54
CA HIS A 180 10.14 15.26 -15.69
C HIS A 180 11.10 14.83 -16.81
N ARG A 181 12.31 15.41 -16.86
CA ARG A 181 13.37 15.03 -17.82
C ARG A 181 14.25 13.88 -17.35
N ARG A 182 14.10 13.47 -16.08
CA ARG A 182 14.88 12.33 -15.55
C ARG A 182 14.34 11.01 -16.09
N ASN A 183 15.25 10.08 -16.34
CA ASN A 183 14.87 8.69 -16.57
C ASN A 183 14.72 7.99 -15.20
N PHE A 184 13.51 7.68 -14.80
CA PHE A 184 13.22 7.08 -13.49
C PHE A 184 13.37 5.55 -13.49
N LEU A 185 13.14 4.92 -14.64
CA LEU A 185 13.30 3.47 -14.84
C LEU A 185 14.18 3.24 -16.08
N PRO A 186 15.51 3.43 -15.97
CA PRO A 186 16.40 3.37 -17.12
C PRO A 186 16.42 1.97 -17.73
N GLU A 187 16.13 1.91 -19.03
CA GLU A 187 16.18 0.67 -19.82
C GLU A 187 15.34 -0.49 -19.26
N ALA A 188 14.30 -0.20 -18.45
CA ALA A 188 13.46 -1.23 -17.88
C ALA A 188 12.52 -1.83 -18.94
N PHE A 189 12.34 -3.15 -18.86
CA PHE A 189 11.34 -3.90 -19.61
C PHE A 189 10.32 -4.44 -18.64
N VAL A 190 9.05 -4.43 -19.02
CA VAL A 190 7.98 -5.10 -18.25
C VAL A 190 7.55 -6.32 -19.04
N LEU A 191 7.69 -7.48 -18.42
CA LEU A 191 7.24 -8.76 -18.92
C LEU A 191 6.01 -9.15 -18.12
N GLY A 192 4.86 -9.29 -18.77
CA GLY A 192 3.65 -9.84 -18.15
C GLY A 192 3.52 -11.31 -18.51
N ASP A 193 2.86 -12.08 -17.66
CA ASP A 193 2.56 -13.49 -17.93
C ASP A 193 1.18 -13.64 -18.60
N SER A 194 0.95 -12.97 -19.69
CA SER A 194 -0.05 -13.47 -20.62
C SER A 194 0.67 -14.44 -21.54
N SER A 195 0.31 -15.70 -21.48
CA SER A 195 0.97 -16.87 -22.02
C SER A 195 1.29 -16.85 -23.54
N GLU A 196 1.08 -15.76 -24.24
CA GLU A 196 1.36 -15.64 -25.67
C GLU A 196 1.98 -14.31 -26.11
N ASP A 197 1.95 -13.22 -25.29
CA ASP A 197 2.49 -11.92 -25.66
C ASP A 197 3.34 -11.31 -24.56
N PHE A 198 4.65 -11.47 -24.65
CA PHE A 198 5.58 -10.62 -23.91
C PHE A 198 5.43 -9.16 -24.35
N MET A 199 4.68 -8.37 -23.60
CA MET A 199 4.59 -6.93 -23.88
C MET A 199 5.89 -6.26 -23.44
N GLU A 200 6.86 -6.22 -24.34
CA GLU A 200 8.07 -5.42 -24.15
C GLU A 200 7.71 -3.93 -24.17
N CYS A 201 7.53 -3.35 -23.00
CA CYS A 201 7.30 -1.91 -22.87
C CYS A 201 8.63 -1.17 -22.80
N LYS A 202 9.16 -0.74 -23.94
CA LYS A 202 10.37 0.12 -23.99
C LYS A 202 10.09 1.53 -23.47
N ASN A 203 11.08 2.15 -22.81
CA ASN A 203 11.02 3.52 -22.31
C ASN A 203 9.94 3.79 -21.26
N VAL A 204 9.76 2.89 -20.31
CA VAL A 204 8.86 3.06 -19.18
C VAL A 204 9.46 4.04 -18.17
N SER A 205 8.72 5.05 -17.74
CA SER A 205 9.12 5.93 -16.63
C SER A 205 8.43 5.55 -15.32
N ASP A 206 7.34 4.81 -15.42
CA ASP A 206 6.46 4.47 -14.34
C ASP A 206 5.85 3.09 -14.53
N TYR A 207 5.78 2.37 -13.43
CA TYR A 207 5.01 1.14 -13.31
C TYR A 207 4.10 1.23 -12.08
N MET A 208 2.89 0.72 -12.22
CA MET A 208 1.93 0.62 -11.11
C MET A 208 1.13 -0.67 -11.22
N ALA A 209 1.14 -1.47 -10.16
CA ALA A 209 0.21 -2.57 -9.95
C ALA A 209 -0.90 -2.10 -9.01
N VAL A 210 -2.16 -2.17 -9.44
CA VAL A 210 -3.32 -1.70 -8.67
C VAL A 210 -4.22 -2.88 -8.35
N ASN A 211 -4.51 -3.02 -7.07
CA ASN A 211 -5.31 -4.10 -6.52
C ASN A 211 -6.54 -3.59 -5.75
N GLY A 212 -6.42 -2.48 -5.05
CA GLY A 212 -7.47 -1.89 -4.20
C GLY A 212 -8.27 -0.77 -4.87
N ARG A 213 -9.31 -0.31 -4.17
CA ARG A 213 -10.22 0.75 -4.64
C ARG A 213 -9.61 2.15 -4.63
N SER A 214 -8.58 2.38 -3.84
CA SER A 214 -7.99 3.70 -3.64
C SER A 214 -6.49 3.66 -3.89
N VAL A 215 -5.99 4.64 -4.65
CA VAL A 215 -4.58 4.85 -4.92
C VAL A 215 -4.24 6.29 -4.60
N ALA A 216 -3.39 6.48 -3.60
CA ALA A 216 -2.94 7.79 -3.11
C ALA A 216 -4.11 8.76 -2.81
N LYS A 217 -5.28 8.25 -2.38
CA LYS A 217 -6.50 9.00 -2.07
C LYS A 217 -7.14 9.73 -3.26
N ILE A 218 -6.43 9.91 -4.34
CA ILE A 218 -6.82 10.77 -5.48
C ILE A 218 -7.35 9.93 -6.65
N MET A 219 -6.70 8.81 -6.91
CA MET A 219 -7.04 7.95 -8.05
C MET A 219 -7.96 6.81 -7.61
N LYS A 220 -8.91 6.48 -8.47
CA LYS A 220 -9.84 5.37 -8.25
C LYS A 220 -9.24 4.08 -8.82
N GLY A 221 -9.01 3.12 -7.95
CA GLY A 221 -8.67 1.75 -8.31
C GLY A 221 -9.92 0.89 -8.57
N SER A 222 -9.84 -0.39 -8.31
CA SER A 222 -10.92 -1.35 -8.52
C SER A 222 -10.92 -2.44 -7.46
N ASP A 223 -11.85 -3.38 -7.59
CA ASP A 223 -12.06 -4.50 -6.65
C ASP A 223 -11.20 -5.73 -7.00
N TRP A 224 -10.04 -5.53 -7.59
CA TRP A 224 -9.12 -6.62 -7.94
C TRP A 224 -8.69 -7.45 -6.74
N TYR A 225 -8.64 -6.85 -5.56
CA TYR A 225 -8.33 -7.56 -4.31
C TYR A 225 -9.30 -8.71 -3.97
N LEU A 226 -10.51 -8.72 -4.55
CA LEU A 226 -11.49 -9.81 -4.41
C LEU A 226 -11.26 -10.96 -5.39
N LYS A 227 -10.50 -10.74 -6.45
CA LYS A 227 -10.21 -11.75 -7.46
C LYS A 227 -8.91 -12.47 -7.11
N ASP A 228 -8.93 -13.79 -7.20
CA ASP A 228 -7.72 -14.59 -7.21
C ASP A 228 -7.04 -14.49 -8.57
N GLY A 229 -5.71 -14.44 -8.60
CA GLY A 229 -4.92 -14.51 -9.82
C GLY A 229 -4.87 -13.24 -10.67
N ALA A 230 -5.56 -12.14 -10.34
CA ALA A 230 -5.56 -10.97 -11.22
C ALA A 230 -5.42 -9.61 -10.47
N PHE A 231 -4.72 -8.68 -11.10
CA PHE A 231 -4.62 -7.28 -10.69
C PHE A 231 -4.55 -6.37 -11.93
N LEU A 232 -4.61 -5.05 -11.75
CA LEU A 232 -4.47 -4.10 -12.84
C LEU A 232 -3.01 -3.66 -12.95
N SER A 233 -2.37 -3.96 -14.08
CA SER A 233 -1.04 -3.50 -14.44
C SER A 233 -1.12 -2.24 -15.29
N MET A 234 -0.33 -1.23 -14.95
CA MET A 234 -0.18 -0.01 -15.71
C MET A 234 1.29 0.33 -15.89
N THR A 235 1.69 0.49 -17.12
CA THR A 235 2.99 1.04 -17.51
C THR A 235 2.81 2.38 -18.21
N GLY A 236 3.75 3.30 -18.06
CA GLY A 236 3.57 4.59 -18.69
C GLY A 236 4.84 5.42 -18.86
N GLN A 237 4.72 6.44 -19.70
CA GLN A 237 5.71 7.51 -19.87
C GLN A 237 5.18 8.79 -19.23
N MET A 238 4.97 8.77 -17.91
CA MET A 238 4.31 9.85 -17.16
C MET A 238 5.19 11.07 -16.97
N THR A 239 6.44 11.02 -17.44
CA THR A 239 7.30 12.18 -17.58
C THR A 239 6.79 13.16 -18.65
N LYS A 240 5.95 12.71 -19.60
CA LYS A 240 5.34 13.57 -20.61
C LYS A 240 4.01 14.15 -20.08
N PHE A 241 3.93 15.49 -20.00
CA PHE A 241 2.74 16.21 -19.51
C PHE A 241 1.44 15.80 -20.23
N ARG A 242 1.52 15.62 -21.55
CA ARG A 242 0.39 15.18 -22.38
C ARG A 242 -0.15 13.80 -22.01
N LYS A 243 0.65 12.95 -21.35
CA LYS A 243 0.23 11.62 -20.88
C LYS A 243 -0.18 11.66 -19.40
N LEU A 244 0.56 12.40 -18.56
CA LEU A 244 0.31 12.49 -17.13
C LEU A 244 -1.06 13.12 -16.82
N VAL A 245 -1.36 14.29 -17.39
CA VAL A 245 -2.59 15.03 -17.07
C VAL A 245 -3.86 14.27 -17.44
N PRO A 246 -4.03 13.77 -18.67
CA PRO A 246 -5.21 12.97 -19.02
C PRO A 246 -5.35 11.71 -18.16
N MET A 247 -4.24 11.03 -17.86
CA MET A 247 -4.25 9.85 -16.99
C MET A 247 -4.72 10.21 -15.58
N MET A 248 -4.19 11.28 -14.98
CA MET A 248 -4.61 11.73 -13.65
C MET A 248 -6.09 12.12 -13.63
N LEU A 249 -6.55 12.93 -14.59
CA LEU A 249 -7.96 13.32 -14.70
C LEU A 249 -8.87 12.10 -14.88
N LYS A 250 -8.51 11.21 -15.79
CA LYS A 250 -9.26 9.96 -16.01
C LYS A 250 -9.34 9.13 -14.72
N SER A 251 -8.23 9.01 -13.99
CA SER A 251 -8.15 8.20 -12.76
C SER A 251 -8.89 8.82 -11.57
N MET A 252 -9.10 10.14 -11.56
CA MET A 252 -9.91 10.81 -10.53
C MET A 252 -11.41 10.55 -10.70
N PHE A 253 -11.90 10.52 -11.93
CA PHE A 253 -13.33 10.38 -12.24
C PHE A 253 -13.70 8.94 -12.63
N LYS A 254 -12.85 8.27 -13.37
CA LYS A 254 -12.98 6.87 -13.78
C LYS A 254 -11.94 6.02 -13.02
N ARG A 255 -11.75 4.78 -13.44
CA ARG A 255 -10.70 3.90 -12.89
C ARG A 255 -9.35 4.21 -13.53
N VAL A 256 -8.27 3.93 -12.78
CA VAL A 256 -6.90 3.92 -13.32
C VAL A 256 -6.88 3.07 -14.59
N PRO A 257 -6.34 3.57 -15.71
CA PRO A 257 -6.19 2.78 -16.93
C PRO A 257 -5.11 1.71 -16.73
N GLY A 258 -5.27 0.57 -17.35
CA GLY A 258 -4.29 -0.53 -17.32
C GLY A 258 -4.84 -1.77 -17.96
N THR A 259 -4.03 -2.82 -17.97
CA THR A 259 -4.36 -4.16 -18.46
C THR A 259 -4.47 -5.12 -17.28
N GLU A 260 -5.29 -6.14 -17.39
CA GLU A 260 -5.37 -7.24 -16.43
C GLU A 260 -4.07 -8.06 -16.51
N SER A 261 -3.48 -8.38 -15.36
CA SER A 261 -2.30 -9.22 -15.25
C SER A 261 -2.39 -10.05 -13.97
N ASP A 262 -1.82 -11.22 -13.96
CA ASP A 262 -1.66 -12.10 -12.81
C ASP A 262 -0.22 -12.10 -12.28
N TYR A 263 0.73 -11.79 -13.14
CA TYR A 263 2.16 -11.67 -12.85
C TYR A 263 2.82 -10.64 -13.75
N ASP A 264 3.60 -9.75 -13.15
CA ASP A 264 4.48 -8.82 -13.88
C ASP A 264 5.92 -8.95 -13.37
N CYS A 265 6.87 -8.94 -14.30
CA CYS A 265 8.28 -8.86 -14.00
C CYS A 265 8.90 -7.64 -14.68
N ILE A 266 9.39 -6.70 -13.90
CA ILE A 266 10.14 -5.54 -14.39
C ILE A 266 11.62 -5.91 -14.37
N VAL A 267 12.24 -5.98 -15.55
CA VAL A 267 13.63 -6.40 -15.74
C VAL A 267 14.50 -5.19 -16.06
N PHE A 268 15.63 -5.09 -15.40
CA PHE A 268 16.67 -4.09 -15.65
C PHE A 268 17.91 -4.79 -16.23
N PRO A 269 18.37 -4.44 -17.44
CA PRO A 269 19.54 -5.05 -18.09
C PRO A 269 20.82 -4.92 -17.26
N LYS A 270 20.92 -3.83 -16.51
CA LYS A 270 22.02 -3.56 -15.55
C LYS A 270 21.48 -3.42 -14.16
N ALA A 271 22.24 -3.88 -13.16
CA ALA A 271 21.91 -3.65 -11.75
C ALA A 271 21.75 -2.15 -11.51
N THR A 272 20.56 -1.72 -11.12
CA THR A 272 20.22 -0.32 -11.02
C THR A 272 19.69 0.06 -9.63
N LYS A 273 19.49 1.34 -9.40
CA LYS A 273 18.91 1.89 -8.18
C LYS A 273 17.49 2.33 -8.46
N VAL A 274 16.52 1.72 -7.80
CA VAL A 274 15.10 1.94 -8.05
C VAL A 274 14.39 2.35 -6.77
N MET A 275 13.49 3.34 -6.89
CA MET A 275 12.51 3.64 -5.84
C MET A 275 11.32 2.72 -6.02
N VAL A 276 11.03 1.92 -4.99
CA VAL A 276 9.86 1.04 -4.92
C VAL A 276 8.96 1.53 -3.80
N GLN A 277 7.67 1.51 -4.02
CA GLN A 277 6.67 1.95 -3.06
C GLN A 277 5.55 0.91 -2.94
N ALA A 278 5.10 0.68 -1.69
CA ALA A 278 3.90 -0.06 -1.35
C ALA A 278 3.02 0.82 -0.46
N GLU A 279 1.84 1.22 -0.93
CA GLU A 279 0.82 1.90 -0.11
C GLU A 279 1.34 3.12 0.69
N GLY A 280 2.13 3.96 0.05
CA GLY A 280 2.73 5.14 0.68
C GLY A 280 4.06 4.91 1.39
N GLU A 281 4.44 3.67 1.66
CA GLU A 281 5.76 3.32 2.20
C GLU A 281 6.73 3.08 1.05
N TYR A 282 7.79 3.86 0.97
CA TYR A 282 8.75 3.80 -0.12
C TYR A 282 10.15 3.45 0.36
N LYS A 283 10.92 2.83 -0.51
CA LYS A 283 12.32 2.49 -0.26
C LYS A 283 13.16 2.62 -1.53
N MET A 284 14.32 3.25 -1.43
CA MET A 284 15.33 3.21 -2.47
C MET A 284 16.15 1.93 -2.32
N ILE A 285 16.18 1.12 -3.37
CA ILE A 285 16.88 -0.17 -3.38
C ILE A 285 17.95 -0.14 -4.47
N SER A 286 19.17 -0.54 -4.13
CA SER A 286 20.31 -0.61 -5.05
C SER A 286 20.54 -2.04 -5.51
N GLY A 287 21.15 -2.22 -6.69
CA GLY A 287 21.48 -3.53 -7.22
C GLY A 287 20.27 -4.32 -7.73
N VAL A 288 19.18 -3.62 -8.09
CA VAL A 288 17.97 -4.25 -8.60
C VAL A 288 18.17 -4.70 -10.03
N ARG A 289 17.89 -5.97 -10.30
CA ARG A 289 17.82 -6.55 -11.64
C ARG A 289 16.40 -6.94 -12.02
N THR A 290 15.61 -7.42 -11.05
CA THR A 290 14.21 -7.74 -11.28
C THR A 290 13.35 -7.21 -10.15
N VAL A 291 12.12 -6.79 -10.48
CA VAL A 291 11.02 -6.56 -9.55
C VAL A 291 9.84 -7.36 -10.06
N GLU A 292 9.42 -8.33 -9.28
CA GLU A 292 8.30 -9.22 -9.61
C GLU A 292 7.10 -8.85 -8.76
N ILE A 293 5.93 -8.78 -9.36
CA ILE A 293 4.66 -8.53 -8.67
C ILE A 293 3.65 -9.58 -9.11
N ALA A 294 3.07 -10.26 -8.13
CA ALA A 294 2.09 -11.31 -8.36
C ALA A 294 1.02 -11.32 -7.28
N LYS A 295 -0.10 -11.95 -7.56
CA LYS A 295 -1.08 -12.30 -6.53
C LYS A 295 -0.56 -13.38 -5.62
N VAL A 296 -0.91 -13.27 -4.35
CA VAL A 296 -0.63 -14.32 -3.37
C VAL A 296 -1.78 -15.31 -3.37
N GLY A 297 -1.51 -16.59 -3.59
CA GLY A 297 -2.54 -17.65 -3.56
C GLY A 297 -3.17 -17.86 -2.17
N LYS A 298 -2.49 -17.41 -1.09
CA LYS A 298 -3.04 -17.45 0.28
C LYS A 298 -3.90 -16.20 0.54
N PRO A 299 -5.23 -16.33 0.74
CA PRO A 299 -6.07 -15.18 1.02
C PRO A 299 -5.83 -14.62 2.42
N LEU A 300 -5.98 -13.31 2.55
CA LEU A 300 -6.16 -12.60 3.81
C LEU A 300 -7.65 -12.52 4.14
N LEU A 301 -8.04 -12.83 5.37
CA LEU A 301 -9.41 -12.71 5.86
C LEU A 301 -9.63 -11.28 6.36
N VAL A 302 -10.42 -10.48 5.67
CA VAL A 302 -10.63 -9.07 6.01
C VAL A 302 -12.07 -8.82 6.43
N VAL A 303 -12.22 -8.08 7.54
CA VAL A 303 -13.52 -7.55 7.93
C VAL A 303 -13.83 -6.35 7.01
N ALA A 304 -14.97 -6.40 6.34
CA ALA A 304 -15.43 -5.37 5.42
C ALA A 304 -16.96 -5.16 5.54
N LYS A 305 -17.42 -4.00 5.09
CA LYS A 305 -18.84 -3.73 4.88
C LYS A 305 -19.41 -4.53 3.72
#